data_15a85250508342c23b331b172e725cb7
#
_entry.id   15a85250508342c23b331b172e725cb7
#
_cell.length_a   1.000
_cell.length_b   1.000
_cell.length_c   1.000
_cell.angle_alpha   90.00
_cell.angle_beta   90.00
_cell.angle_gamma   90.00
#
_symmetry.space_group_name_H-M   'P 1'
#
loop_
_entity.id
_entity.type
_entity.pdbx_description
1 polymer ?
#
loop_
_entity_poly.entity_id
_entity_poly.type
_entity_poly.pdbx_seq_one_letter_code
_entity_poly.pdbx_strand_id
1 'polypeptide(L)'
;PPSPPQQHGYHRFEGAEDGESHGGSQAKLGFLELRQRLATVQAVVQGKDLVGFMCGLPKESVLDIYAEVTTPPTPTACTQSAVELAVKRAYCITTAASRLPLQLEDAGRSDAEIAKLKLPRVDQKSRLDHRVIDLRTSANQAIFRIQSGVGAYFRESLLGRTFVAIPSPTLLAGGP
;
A
#
# COMPACT_ATOMS: atom_id res chain seq x y z
N PRO A 1 -6.21 29.88 1.00
CA PRO A 1 -6.91 28.62 1.22
C PRO A 1 -5.87 27.53 1.45
N PRO A 2 -6.04 26.66 2.48
CA PRO A 2 -5.12 25.56 2.70
C PRO A 2 -5.16 24.64 1.48
N SER A 3 -3.99 24.18 1.03
CA SER A 3 -3.90 23.21 -0.05
C SER A 3 -4.66 21.95 0.35
N PRO A 4 -5.47 21.34 -0.54
CA PRO A 4 -6.18 20.13 -0.22
C PRO A 4 -5.17 19.02 0.17
N PRO A 5 -5.55 18.08 1.05
CA PRO A 5 -4.64 17.05 1.52
C PRO A 5 -4.18 16.18 0.34
N GLN A 6 -2.89 16.22 0.07
CA GLN A 6 -2.23 15.33 -0.88
C GLN A 6 -2.17 13.93 -0.26
N GLN A 7 -2.67 12.92 -0.96
CA GLN A 7 -2.56 11.53 -0.53
C GLN A 7 -1.48 10.83 -1.34
N HIS A 8 -0.42 10.42 -0.68
CA HIS A 8 0.60 9.55 -1.23
C HIS A 8 0.20 8.10 -0.96
N GLY A 9 0.06 7.30 -2.01
CA GLY A 9 -0.32 5.90 -1.88
C GLY A 9 0.43 5.00 -2.85
N TYR A 10 0.57 3.72 -2.47
CA TYR A 10 0.99 2.66 -3.38
C TYR A 10 -0.22 2.18 -4.15
N HIS A 11 -0.07 1.92 -5.45
CA HIS A 11 -1.19 1.51 -6.27
C HIS A 11 -1.10 0.07 -6.74
N ARG A 12 -2.27 -0.54 -6.88
CA ARG A 12 -2.51 -1.77 -7.62
C ARG A 12 -3.52 -1.45 -8.71
N PHE A 13 -3.21 -1.74 -9.94
CA PHE A 13 -4.15 -1.62 -11.05
C PHE A 13 -4.90 -2.95 -11.23
N GLU A 14 -6.21 -2.95 -11.05
CA GLU A 14 -7.08 -4.08 -11.37
C GLU A 14 -7.98 -3.70 -12.53
N GLY A 15 -7.63 -4.17 -13.72
CA GLY A 15 -8.47 -4.19 -14.90
C GLY A 15 -8.93 -2.84 -15.46
N ALA A 16 -8.82 -2.69 -16.75
CA ALA A 16 -9.65 -1.80 -17.53
C ALA A 16 -10.86 -2.63 -18.00
N GLU A 17 -12.09 -2.22 -17.70
CA GLU A 17 -13.24 -2.80 -18.38
C GLU A 17 -13.21 -2.31 -19.83
N ASP A 18 -12.90 -3.22 -20.74
CA ASP A 18 -13.02 -3.01 -22.18
C ASP A 18 -14.50 -2.96 -22.54
N GLY A 19 -15.01 -1.78 -22.81
CA GLY A 19 -16.23 -1.66 -23.59
C GLY A 19 -15.96 -2.32 -24.96
N GLU A 20 -16.78 -3.28 -25.35
CA GLU A 20 -16.69 -4.03 -26.60
C GLU A 20 -16.35 -3.13 -27.79
N SER A 21 -15.12 -3.23 -28.30
CA SER A 21 -14.79 -2.73 -29.63
C SER A 21 -13.67 -3.56 -30.24
N HIS A 22 -13.99 -4.21 -31.31
CA HIS A 22 -13.06 -4.81 -32.26
C HIS A 22 -12.10 -3.72 -32.79
N GLY A 23 -10.80 -3.85 -32.51
CA GLY A 23 -9.76 -3.07 -33.13
C GLY A 23 -9.23 -1.92 -32.25
N GLY A 24 -8.09 -2.13 -31.57
CA GLY A 24 -7.29 -1.11 -30.90
C GLY A 24 -7.89 -0.64 -29.57
N SER A 25 -7.63 -1.39 -28.51
CA SER A 25 -8.13 -1.13 -27.15
C SER A 25 -7.73 0.25 -26.65
N GLN A 26 -8.68 1.16 -26.47
CA GLN A 26 -8.54 2.44 -25.80
C GLN A 26 -9.48 2.45 -24.60
N ALA A 27 -9.09 1.79 -23.53
CA ALA A 27 -9.85 1.83 -22.29
C ALA A 27 -10.08 3.28 -21.85
N LYS A 28 -11.34 3.64 -21.61
CA LYS A 28 -11.75 4.99 -21.17
C LYS A 28 -11.94 5.07 -19.67
N LEU A 29 -11.99 3.94 -19.00
CA LEU A 29 -12.24 3.80 -17.57
C LEU A 29 -11.25 2.78 -17.00
N GLY A 30 -10.69 3.07 -15.83
CA GLY A 30 -9.80 2.17 -15.12
C GLY A 30 -10.04 2.24 -13.61
N PHE A 31 -9.80 1.11 -12.94
CA PHE A 31 -9.90 1.01 -11.49
C PHE A 31 -8.53 0.74 -10.89
N LEU A 32 -8.25 1.41 -9.78
CA LEU A 32 -7.00 1.28 -9.04
C LEU A 32 -7.31 0.99 -7.59
N GLU A 33 -6.53 0.13 -6.97
CA GLU A 33 -6.46 0.07 -5.54
C GLU A 33 -5.27 0.90 -5.06
N LEU A 34 -5.54 1.91 -4.26
CA LEU A 34 -4.54 2.73 -3.61
C LEU A 34 -4.37 2.28 -2.17
N ARG A 35 -3.14 2.11 -1.76
CA ARG A 35 -2.81 1.72 -0.40
C ARG A 35 -1.97 2.80 0.29
N GLN A 36 -2.41 3.18 1.47
CA GLN A 36 -1.65 4.03 2.36
C GLN A 36 -1.64 3.41 3.76
N ARG A 37 -0.46 3.05 4.25
CA ARG A 37 -0.29 2.30 5.52
C ARG A 37 -1.03 0.95 5.47
N LEU A 38 -2.09 0.77 6.30
CA LEU A 38 -2.94 -0.42 6.34
C LEU A 38 -4.30 -0.21 5.65
N ALA A 39 -4.58 0.99 5.19
CA ALA A 39 -5.84 1.30 4.53
C ALA A 39 -5.70 1.20 3.01
N THR A 40 -6.73 0.67 2.36
CA THR A 40 -6.88 0.64 0.92
C THR A 40 -8.17 1.34 0.52
N VAL A 41 -8.16 1.97 -0.65
CA VAL A 41 -9.31 2.66 -1.23
C VAL A 41 -9.31 2.45 -2.73
N GLN A 42 -10.50 2.28 -3.30
CA GLN A 42 -10.69 2.22 -4.74
C GLN A 42 -10.57 3.62 -5.34
N ALA A 43 -9.85 3.73 -6.44
CA ALA A 43 -9.80 4.95 -7.24
C ALA A 43 -10.26 4.66 -8.67
N VAL A 44 -11.09 5.54 -9.19
CA VAL A 44 -11.63 5.48 -10.55
C VAL A 44 -10.93 6.51 -11.40
N VAL A 45 -10.38 6.06 -12.51
CA VAL A 45 -9.65 6.88 -13.48
C VAL A 45 -10.44 6.95 -14.76
N GLN A 46 -10.70 8.15 -15.26
CA GLN A 46 -11.43 8.38 -16.50
C GLN A 46 -10.57 9.16 -17.49
N GLY A 47 -10.75 8.86 -18.77
CA GLY A 47 -10.05 9.50 -19.87
C GLY A 47 -8.83 8.72 -20.34
N LYS A 48 -8.69 8.66 -21.67
CA LYS A 48 -7.69 7.85 -22.37
C LYS A 48 -6.26 8.09 -21.88
N ASP A 49 -5.88 9.35 -21.74
CA ASP A 49 -4.49 9.72 -21.41
C ASP A 49 -4.13 9.33 -19.99
N LEU A 50 -5.04 9.57 -19.05
CA LEU A 50 -4.84 9.25 -17.64
C LEU A 50 -4.87 7.74 -17.40
N VAL A 51 -5.79 7.03 -18.04
CA VAL A 51 -5.84 5.56 -18.00
C VAL A 51 -4.58 4.96 -18.63
N GLY A 52 -4.16 5.45 -19.81
CA GLY A 52 -2.92 5.02 -20.45
C GLY A 52 -1.68 5.25 -19.60
N PHE A 53 -1.58 6.40 -18.95
CA PHE A 53 -0.50 6.69 -17.99
C PHE A 53 -0.47 5.69 -16.85
N MET A 54 -1.64 5.42 -16.24
CA MET A 54 -1.74 4.50 -15.09
C MET A 54 -1.45 3.05 -15.46
N CYS A 55 -1.94 2.59 -16.64
CA CYS A 55 -1.64 1.25 -17.16
C CYS A 55 -0.15 1.02 -17.43
N GLY A 56 0.58 2.07 -17.76
CA GLY A 56 2.03 2.00 -18.00
C GLY A 56 2.88 1.88 -16.72
N LEU A 57 2.28 2.08 -15.54
CA LEU A 57 3.02 2.05 -14.27
C LEU A 57 2.98 0.64 -13.65
N PRO A 58 4.14 0.11 -13.23
CA PRO A 58 4.20 -1.15 -12.49
C PRO A 58 3.47 -1.05 -11.14
N LYS A 59 2.93 -2.18 -10.68
CA LYS A 59 2.37 -2.31 -9.32
C LYS A 59 3.40 -1.90 -8.27
N GLU A 60 2.93 -1.36 -7.15
CA GLU A 60 3.75 -0.85 -6.04
C GLU A 60 4.53 0.45 -6.36
N SER A 61 4.27 1.11 -7.47
CA SER A 61 4.76 2.47 -7.71
C SER A 61 4.12 3.47 -6.73
N VAL A 62 4.85 4.51 -6.37
CA VAL A 62 4.36 5.56 -5.47
C VAL A 62 3.76 6.68 -6.28
N LEU A 63 2.51 7.00 -5.99
CA LEU A 63 1.74 8.01 -6.71
C LEU A 63 1.32 9.15 -5.78
N ASP A 64 1.26 10.34 -6.35
CA ASP A 64 0.55 11.49 -5.79
C ASP A 64 -0.72 11.71 -6.62
N ILE A 65 -1.88 11.67 -5.96
CA ILE A 65 -3.18 11.68 -6.62
C ILE A 65 -4.04 12.83 -6.07
N TYR A 66 -4.55 13.63 -7.00
CA TYR A 66 -5.58 14.62 -6.74
C TYR A 66 -6.93 14.06 -7.20
N ALA A 67 -7.85 13.87 -6.27
CA ALA A 67 -9.13 13.23 -6.54
C ALA A 67 -10.27 13.86 -5.74
N GLU A 68 -11.49 13.70 -6.24
CA GLU A 68 -12.71 13.95 -5.49
C GLU A 68 -13.14 12.68 -4.76
N VAL A 69 -13.59 12.82 -3.51
CA VAL A 69 -14.15 11.70 -2.75
C VAL A 69 -15.59 11.55 -3.15
N THR A 70 -15.96 10.36 -3.61
CA THR A 70 -17.31 10.01 -4.04
C THR A 70 -17.82 8.78 -3.29
N THR A 71 -19.12 8.54 -3.32
CA THR A 71 -19.73 7.33 -2.77
C THR A 71 -19.92 6.34 -3.91
N PRO A 72 -19.35 5.14 -3.85
CA PRO A 72 -19.54 4.14 -4.89
C PRO A 72 -20.98 3.60 -4.88
N PRO A 73 -21.52 3.16 -6.01
CA PRO A 73 -22.86 2.58 -6.10
C PRO A 73 -23.02 1.29 -5.31
N THR A 74 -21.94 0.54 -5.16
CA THR A 74 -21.85 -0.67 -4.33
C THR A 74 -20.58 -0.61 -3.48
N PRO A 75 -20.61 -1.12 -2.23
CA PRO A 75 -19.41 -1.15 -1.40
C PRO A 75 -18.25 -1.85 -2.10
N THR A 76 -17.08 -1.23 -2.06
CA THR A 76 -15.85 -1.78 -2.67
C THR A 76 -15.22 -2.86 -1.82
N ALA A 77 -14.35 -3.68 -2.41
CA ALA A 77 -13.58 -4.70 -1.69
C ALA A 77 -12.44 -4.12 -0.83
N CYS A 78 -12.18 -2.81 -0.93
CA CYS A 78 -11.15 -2.12 -0.17
C CYS A 78 -11.52 -1.95 1.31
N THR A 79 -10.53 -1.66 2.15
CA THR A 79 -10.76 -1.40 3.59
C THR A 79 -11.64 -0.16 3.80
N GLN A 80 -11.57 0.82 2.90
CA GLN A 80 -12.46 1.99 2.81
C GLN A 80 -13.57 1.70 1.80
N SER A 81 -14.51 0.82 2.18
CA SER A 81 -15.54 0.30 1.26
C SER A 81 -16.65 1.30 0.93
N ALA A 82 -16.86 2.31 1.78
CA ALA A 82 -17.94 3.28 1.65
C ALA A 82 -17.59 4.50 0.79
N VAL A 83 -16.32 4.63 0.39
CA VAL A 83 -15.82 5.77 -0.38
C VAL A 83 -14.97 5.30 -1.56
N GLU A 84 -14.94 6.13 -2.57
CA GLU A 84 -14.19 5.93 -3.79
C GLU A 84 -13.55 7.26 -4.22
N LEU A 85 -12.43 7.23 -4.91
CA LEU A 85 -11.70 8.41 -5.36
C LEU A 85 -11.87 8.59 -6.88
N ALA A 86 -12.59 9.63 -7.29
CA ALA A 86 -12.65 10.04 -8.71
C ALA A 86 -11.38 10.85 -9.05
N VAL A 87 -10.42 10.22 -9.71
CA VAL A 87 -9.10 10.79 -9.99
C VAL A 87 -9.19 11.90 -11.02
N LYS A 88 -8.66 13.07 -10.68
CA LYS A 88 -8.56 14.24 -11.58
C LYS A 88 -7.16 14.40 -12.13
N ARG A 89 -6.13 14.17 -11.31
CA ARG A 89 -4.72 14.23 -11.69
C ARG A 89 -3.94 13.18 -10.95
N ALA A 90 -2.92 12.63 -11.60
CA ALA A 90 -2.02 11.66 -10.99
C ALA A 90 -0.57 11.95 -11.43
N TYR A 91 0.34 11.81 -10.49
CA TYR A 91 1.77 11.99 -10.69
C TYR A 91 2.50 10.78 -10.13
N CYS A 92 3.46 10.24 -10.89
CA CYS A 92 4.32 9.19 -10.39
C CYS A 92 5.51 9.82 -9.66
N ILE A 93 5.63 9.55 -8.35
CA ILE A 93 6.76 10.00 -7.53
C ILE A 93 7.94 9.04 -7.72
N THR A 94 7.65 7.74 -7.66
CA THR A 94 8.66 6.69 -7.83
C THR A 94 8.05 5.50 -8.54
N THR A 95 8.67 5.09 -9.63
CA THR A 95 8.29 3.89 -10.38
C THR A 95 8.88 2.64 -9.72
N ALA A 96 8.07 1.64 -9.48
CA ALA A 96 8.54 0.34 -9.00
C ALA A 96 9.26 -0.45 -10.12
N ALA A 97 10.00 -1.48 -9.75
CA ALA A 97 10.55 -2.42 -10.72
C ALA A 97 9.40 -3.13 -11.46
N SER A 98 9.54 -3.32 -12.77
CA SER A 98 8.52 -3.95 -13.61
C SER A 98 8.19 -5.39 -13.16
N ARG A 99 9.15 -6.09 -12.56
CA ARG A 99 8.97 -7.40 -11.97
C ARG A 99 9.45 -7.39 -10.53
N LEU A 100 8.52 -7.54 -9.61
CA LEU A 100 8.84 -7.68 -8.19
C LEU A 100 9.26 -9.13 -7.87
N PRO A 101 10.25 -9.32 -6.98
CA PRO A 101 10.73 -10.65 -6.59
C PRO A 101 9.68 -11.47 -5.83
N LEU A 102 8.74 -10.80 -5.17
CA LEU A 102 7.57 -11.41 -4.53
C LEU A 102 6.38 -10.45 -4.64
N GLN A 103 5.17 -11.01 -4.66
CA GLN A 103 3.95 -10.21 -4.61
C GLN A 103 3.57 -9.97 -3.16
N LEU A 104 3.19 -8.74 -2.86
CA LEU A 104 2.85 -8.33 -1.50
C LEU A 104 1.62 -9.08 -0.97
N GLU A 105 0.67 -9.33 -1.85
CA GLU A 105 -0.54 -10.10 -1.56
C GLU A 105 -0.22 -11.53 -1.15
N ASP A 106 0.64 -12.21 -1.91
CA ASP A 106 1.06 -13.58 -1.62
C ASP A 106 1.80 -13.68 -0.29
N ALA A 107 2.65 -12.68 0.00
CA ALA A 107 3.38 -12.59 1.26
C ALA A 107 2.49 -12.21 2.46
N GLY A 108 1.35 -11.58 2.22
CA GLY A 108 0.40 -11.14 3.25
C GLY A 108 -0.66 -12.17 3.62
N ARG A 109 -0.82 -13.26 2.85
CA ARG A 109 -1.86 -14.28 3.09
C ARG A 109 -1.59 -15.11 4.33
N SER A 110 -2.66 -15.49 5.00
CA SER A 110 -2.60 -16.45 6.11
C SER A 110 -2.42 -17.88 5.61
N ASP A 111 -1.82 -18.75 6.44
CA ASP A 111 -1.68 -20.19 6.11
C ASP A 111 -3.05 -20.85 5.88
N ALA A 112 -4.10 -20.39 6.56
CA ALA A 112 -5.46 -20.88 6.39
C ALA A 112 -6.05 -20.55 5.01
N GLU A 113 -5.82 -19.33 4.51
CA GLU A 113 -6.24 -18.92 3.16
C GLU A 113 -5.47 -19.66 2.08
N ILE A 114 -4.15 -19.81 2.24
CA ILE A 114 -3.29 -20.56 1.33
C ILE A 114 -3.78 -22.01 1.20
N ALA A 115 -4.07 -22.66 2.32
CA ALA A 115 -4.55 -24.03 2.33
C ALA A 115 -5.96 -24.17 1.70
N LYS A 116 -6.87 -23.24 2.02
CA LYS A 116 -8.26 -23.25 1.54
C LYS A 116 -8.36 -23.00 0.03
N LEU A 117 -7.60 -22.04 -0.48
CA LEU A 117 -7.69 -21.57 -1.86
C LEU A 117 -6.58 -22.13 -2.76
N LYS A 118 -5.68 -22.96 -2.23
CA LYS A 118 -4.52 -23.53 -2.94
C LYS A 118 -3.66 -22.47 -3.64
N LEU A 119 -3.44 -21.35 -2.95
CA LEU A 119 -2.70 -20.21 -3.46
C LEU A 119 -1.18 -20.38 -3.27
N PRO A 120 -0.35 -19.67 -4.03
CA PRO A 120 1.10 -19.71 -3.86
C PRO A 120 1.50 -19.20 -2.48
N ARG A 121 2.49 -19.86 -1.88
CA ARG A 121 3.11 -19.46 -0.61
C ARG A 121 4.47 -18.86 -0.91
N VAL A 122 4.74 -17.68 -0.35
CA VAL A 122 6.07 -17.10 -0.36
C VAL A 122 6.89 -17.72 0.78
N ASP A 123 8.03 -18.33 0.45
CA ASP A 123 8.91 -18.96 1.42
C ASP A 123 9.61 -17.91 2.31
N GLN A 124 10.04 -18.34 3.49
CA GLN A 124 10.68 -17.45 4.46
C GLN A 124 12.00 -16.87 3.92
N LYS A 125 12.78 -17.65 3.15
CA LYS A 125 14.02 -17.20 2.57
C LYS A 125 13.80 -16.02 1.63
N SER A 126 12.86 -16.14 0.68
CA SER A 126 12.50 -15.03 -0.23
C SER A 126 12.02 -13.78 0.51
N ARG A 127 11.26 -13.95 1.60
CA ARG A 127 10.81 -12.83 2.43
C ARG A 127 11.96 -12.12 3.14
N LEU A 128 12.95 -12.86 3.62
CA LEU A 128 14.14 -12.31 4.28
C LEU A 128 15.10 -11.66 3.28
N ASP A 129 15.32 -12.28 2.13
CA ASP A 129 16.18 -11.75 1.06
C ASP A 129 15.60 -10.44 0.48
N HIS A 130 14.28 -10.30 0.46
CA HIS A 130 13.57 -9.11 -0.03
C HIS A 130 12.80 -8.39 1.09
N ARG A 131 13.46 -8.20 2.22
CA ARG A 131 12.84 -7.69 3.45
C ARG A 131 12.15 -6.34 3.28
N VAL A 132 12.67 -5.46 2.43
CA VAL A 132 12.08 -4.14 2.14
C VAL A 132 10.64 -4.27 1.64
N ILE A 133 10.37 -5.25 0.78
CA ILE A 133 9.01 -5.51 0.26
C ILE A 133 8.18 -6.23 1.32
N ASP A 134 8.74 -7.25 1.98
CA ASP A 134 8.05 -8.02 3.01
C ASP A 134 7.55 -7.13 4.17
N LEU A 135 8.32 -6.12 4.57
CA LEU A 135 7.91 -5.15 5.59
C LEU A 135 6.67 -4.33 5.24
N ARG A 136 6.25 -4.31 3.99
CA ARG A 136 5.03 -3.64 3.55
C ARG A 136 3.77 -4.47 3.76
N THR A 137 3.90 -5.78 4.08
CA THR A 137 2.75 -6.63 4.37
C THR A 137 1.99 -6.14 5.60
N SER A 138 0.68 -6.32 5.61
CA SER A 138 -0.20 -5.88 6.71
C SER A 138 0.21 -6.50 8.04
N ALA A 139 0.61 -7.77 8.05
CA ALA A 139 1.06 -8.48 9.24
C ALA A 139 2.33 -7.86 9.85
N ASN A 140 3.36 -7.60 9.04
CA ASN A 140 4.58 -6.95 9.51
C ASN A 140 4.31 -5.51 9.99
N GLN A 141 3.47 -4.76 9.26
CA GLN A 141 3.06 -3.41 9.69
C GLN A 141 2.35 -3.43 11.05
N ALA A 142 1.47 -4.41 11.28
CA ALA A 142 0.79 -4.58 12.56
C ALA A 142 1.77 -4.92 13.69
N ILE A 143 2.72 -5.85 13.45
CA ILE A 143 3.74 -6.24 14.43
C ILE A 143 4.55 -5.01 14.88
N PHE A 144 5.07 -4.23 13.94
CA PHE A 144 5.87 -3.04 14.29
C PHE A 144 5.05 -1.95 14.99
N ARG A 145 3.77 -1.80 14.65
CA ARG A 145 2.88 -0.86 15.35
C ARG A 145 2.64 -1.28 16.80
N ILE A 146 2.39 -2.57 17.02
CA ILE A 146 2.23 -3.13 18.37
C ILE A 146 3.53 -2.95 19.15
N GLN A 147 4.67 -3.31 18.58
CA GLN A 147 5.98 -3.15 19.22
C GLN A 147 6.27 -1.69 19.58
N SER A 148 5.99 -0.75 18.68
CA SER A 148 6.12 0.68 18.95
C SER A 148 5.19 1.15 20.08
N GLY A 149 3.94 0.67 20.08
CA GLY A 149 2.96 0.96 21.13
C GLY A 149 3.41 0.43 22.49
N VAL A 150 3.88 -0.82 22.55
CA VAL A 150 4.44 -1.39 23.79
C VAL A 150 5.60 -0.56 24.32
N GLY A 151 6.53 -0.15 23.46
CA GLY A 151 7.65 0.71 23.86
C GLY A 151 7.21 2.09 24.39
N ALA A 152 6.18 2.67 23.78
CA ALA A 152 5.61 3.95 24.22
C ALA A 152 4.96 3.81 25.61
N TYR A 153 4.07 2.84 25.79
CA TYR A 153 3.39 2.60 27.08
C TYR A 153 4.36 2.21 28.19
N PHE A 154 5.39 1.41 27.89
CA PHE A 154 6.44 1.07 28.85
C PHE A 154 7.14 2.33 29.36
N ARG A 155 7.55 3.21 28.45
CA ARG A 155 8.19 4.48 28.80
C ARG A 155 7.26 5.39 29.59
N GLU A 156 6.02 5.54 29.14
CA GLU A 156 5.00 6.34 29.82
C GLU A 156 4.76 5.85 31.25
N SER A 157 4.63 4.54 31.45
CA SER A 157 4.43 3.91 32.77
C SER A 157 5.59 4.19 33.73
N LEU A 158 6.83 4.14 33.24
CA LEU A 158 8.01 4.44 34.07
C LEU A 158 8.12 5.94 34.37
N LEU A 159 7.92 6.80 33.40
CA LEU A 159 7.95 8.26 33.60
C LEU A 159 6.87 8.69 34.61
N GLY A 160 5.68 8.09 34.55
CA GLY A 160 4.62 8.34 35.53
C GLY A 160 4.95 7.88 36.95
N ARG A 161 5.98 7.05 37.12
CA ARG A 161 6.50 6.60 38.42
C ARG A 161 7.81 7.31 38.84
N THR A 162 8.07 8.48 38.26
CA THR A 162 9.24 9.32 38.56
C THR A 162 10.59 8.78 38.04
N PHE A 163 10.61 7.74 37.21
CA PHE A 163 11.84 7.32 36.54
C PHE A 163 12.24 8.34 35.46
N VAL A 164 13.55 8.53 35.28
CA VAL A 164 14.10 9.42 34.27
C VAL A 164 14.67 8.58 33.12
N ALA A 165 14.26 8.89 31.88
CA ALA A 165 14.81 8.25 30.70
C ALA A 165 16.22 8.79 30.41
N ILE A 166 17.21 7.91 30.39
CA ILE A 166 18.60 8.26 30.06
C ILE A 166 18.87 7.73 28.64
N PRO A 167 19.16 8.60 27.66
CA PRO A 167 19.55 8.16 26.34
C PRO A 167 20.93 7.47 26.40
N SER A 168 21.02 6.25 25.90
CA SER A 168 22.30 5.54 25.75
C SER A 168 22.73 5.56 24.28
N PRO A 169 24.04 5.60 23.98
CA PRO A 169 24.53 5.56 22.61
C PRO A 169 24.17 4.21 21.96
N THR A 170 23.60 4.29 20.78
CA THR A 170 23.19 3.09 19.98
C THR A 170 24.33 2.61 19.05
N LEU A 171 25.25 3.51 18.71
CA LEU A 171 26.42 3.20 17.90
C LEU A 171 27.66 3.27 18.78
N LEU A 172 28.33 2.15 18.92
CA LEU A 172 29.63 2.06 19.58
C LEU A 172 30.68 1.72 18.52
N ALA A 173 31.85 2.35 18.62
CA ALA A 173 32.99 1.87 17.84
C ALA A 173 33.28 0.42 18.26
N GLY A 174 33.39 -0.49 17.30
CA GLY A 174 33.82 -1.85 17.62
C GLY A 174 35.12 -1.80 18.38
N GLY A 175 35.16 -2.42 19.56
CA GLY A 175 36.41 -2.60 20.29
C GLY A 175 37.38 -3.46 19.49
N PRO A 176 38.68 -3.43 19.81
CA PRO A 176 39.70 -4.26 19.17
C PRO A 176 39.39 -5.73 19.36
#